data_653cd10b83c95501f00e79eecdd545c3
#
_entry.id   653cd10b83c95501f00e79eecdd545c3
#
_cell.length_a   1.000
_cell.length_b   1.000
_cell.length_c   1.000
_cell.angle_alpha   90.00
_cell.angle_beta   90.00
_cell.angle_gamma   90.00
#
_symmetry.space_group_name_H-M   'P 1'
#
loop_
_entity.id
_entity.type
_entity.pdbx_description
1 polymer ?
#
loop_
_entity_poly.entity_id
_entity_poly.type
_entity_poly.pdbx_seq_one_letter_code
_entity_poly.pdbx_strand_id
1 'polypeptide(L)'
;MNKYYQVLDKILATGKTQSNRKGNIQYLLNEVLVLTPADLLDIFEGHHIARKKFRNELHLFMQGERQVEKYREAGINWWDYCGSILVNSYPTYFEKLPPLIDKINREKRNSKNYVLFLFDCV
;
A
#
# COMPACT_ATOMS: atom_id res chain seq x y z
N MET A 1 16.01 -15.41 8.93
CA MET A 1 14.81 -14.87 9.64
C MET A 1 14.28 -13.70 8.82
N ASN A 2 12.99 -13.70 8.55
CA ASN A 2 12.30 -12.65 7.79
C ASN A 2 12.49 -11.28 8.46
N LYS A 3 12.87 -10.26 7.71
CA LYS A 3 13.12 -8.89 8.21
C LYS A 3 11.92 -8.29 8.97
N TYR A 4 10.70 -8.67 8.60
CA TYR A 4 9.50 -8.26 9.31
C TYR A 4 9.52 -8.72 10.78
N TYR A 5 9.82 -10.00 11.02
CA TYR A 5 9.90 -10.53 12.40
C TYR A 5 11.06 -9.94 13.18
N GLN A 6 12.20 -9.64 12.54
CA GLN A 6 13.31 -8.94 13.19
C GLN A 6 12.88 -7.56 13.72
N VAL A 7 12.08 -6.83 12.96
CA VAL A 7 11.53 -5.52 13.40
C VAL A 7 10.53 -5.71 14.54
N LEU A 8 9.66 -6.71 14.47
CA LEU A 8 8.73 -7.01 15.55
C LEU A 8 9.47 -7.37 16.84
N ASP A 9 10.48 -8.24 16.78
CA ASP A 9 11.30 -8.61 17.94
C ASP A 9 11.99 -7.38 18.55
N LYS A 10 12.50 -6.48 17.70
CA LYS A 10 13.08 -5.22 18.14
C LYS A 10 12.06 -4.33 18.85
N ILE A 11 10.86 -4.20 18.30
CA ILE A 11 9.77 -3.43 18.92
C ILE A 11 9.42 -4.03 20.29
N LEU A 12 9.29 -5.34 20.38
CA LEU A 12 8.98 -6.01 21.64
C LEU A 12 10.08 -5.85 22.70
N ALA A 13 11.35 -5.88 22.28
CA ALA A 13 12.49 -5.77 23.17
C ALA A 13 12.79 -4.33 23.63
N THR A 14 12.63 -3.34 22.75
CA THR A 14 13.11 -1.97 22.99
C THR A 14 12.10 -0.88 22.67
N GLY A 15 10.89 -1.25 22.22
CA GLY A 15 9.84 -0.30 21.86
C GLY A 15 9.28 0.48 23.05
N LYS A 16 8.87 1.70 22.78
CA LYS A 16 8.13 2.54 23.72
C LYS A 16 6.67 2.12 23.75
N THR A 17 6.05 2.16 24.92
CA THR A 17 4.63 1.86 25.07
C THR A 17 3.81 3.16 25.13
N GLN A 18 2.70 3.17 24.41
CA GLN A 18 1.71 4.25 24.43
C GLN A 18 0.31 3.67 24.48
N SER A 19 -0.54 4.26 25.32
CA SER A 19 -1.97 3.93 25.37
C SER A 19 -2.75 4.76 24.37
N ASN A 20 -3.70 4.15 23.69
CA ASN A 20 -4.67 4.82 22.85
C ASN A 20 -6.05 4.19 23.02
N ARG A 21 -7.06 4.67 22.28
CA ARG A 21 -8.45 4.18 22.35
C ARG A 21 -8.64 2.69 22.03
N LYS A 22 -7.66 2.05 21.39
CA LYS A 22 -7.69 0.63 21.01
C LYS A 22 -6.88 -0.25 21.97
N GLY A 23 -6.21 0.34 22.97
CA GLY A 23 -5.36 -0.35 23.93
C GLY A 23 -3.91 0.14 23.91
N ASN A 24 -3.03 -0.64 24.50
CA ASN A 24 -1.61 -0.34 24.52
C ASN A 24 -0.95 -0.77 23.22
N ILE A 25 -0.15 0.12 22.65
CA ILE A 25 0.68 -0.15 21.48
C ILE A 25 2.15 -0.01 21.84
N GLN A 26 3.00 -0.80 21.22
CA GLN A 26 4.46 -0.63 21.26
C GLN A 26 4.95 -0.12 19.90
N TYR A 27 5.91 0.79 19.92
CA TYR A 27 6.44 1.39 18.72
C TYR A 27 7.91 1.78 18.83
N LEU A 28 8.58 1.88 17.69
CA LEU A 28 9.90 2.50 17.54
C LEU A 28 9.78 3.72 16.64
N LEU A 29 10.65 4.72 16.87
CA LEU A 29 10.76 5.90 16.02
C LEU A 29 12.08 5.85 15.24
N ASN A 30 12.07 6.48 14.06
CA ASN A 30 13.26 6.64 13.22
C ASN A 30 13.90 5.32 12.76
N GLU A 31 13.09 4.26 12.63
CA GLU A 31 13.56 3.00 12.07
C GLU A 31 13.57 3.06 10.55
N VAL A 32 14.67 2.59 9.97
CA VAL A 32 14.83 2.46 8.53
C VAL A 32 14.89 0.98 8.18
N LEU A 33 13.99 0.54 7.33
CA LEU A 33 13.94 -0.83 6.83
C LEU A 33 14.25 -0.82 5.33
N VAL A 34 15.37 -1.46 4.98
CA VAL A 34 15.75 -1.64 3.58
C VAL A 34 15.35 -3.05 3.15
N LEU A 35 14.43 -3.12 2.20
CA LEU A 35 13.90 -4.37 1.66
C LEU A 35 14.38 -4.60 0.23
N THR A 36 14.79 -5.83 -0.04
CA THR A 36 15.00 -6.32 -1.40
C THR A 36 13.71 -6.98 -1.93
N PRO A 37 13.58 -7.22 -3.24
CA PRO A 37 12.46 -8.00 -3.76
C PRO A 37 12.31 -9.39 -3.12
N ALA A 38 13.42 -10.05 -2.77
CA ALA A 38 13.41 -11.34 -2.07
C ALA A 38 12.84 -11.20 -0.65
N ASP A 39 13.22 -10.16 0.09
CA ASP A 39 12.64 -9.89 1.42
C ASP A 39 11.12 -9.69 1.36
N LEU A 40 10.62 -9.02 0.31
CA LEU A 40 9.18 -8.84 0.11
C LEU A 40 8.48 -10.18 -0.13
N LEU A 41 9.06 -11.06 -0.94
CA LEU A 41 8.51 -12.40 -1.14
C LEU A 41 8.45 -13.20 0.16
N ASP A 42 9.52 -13.18 0.95
CA ASP A 42 9.55 -13.83 2.27
C ASP A 42 8.48 -13.30 3.22
N ILE A 43 8.24 -11.98 3.20
CA ILE A 43 7.17 -11.35 3.99
C ILE A 43 5.81 -11.84 3.54
N PHE A 44 5.56 -11.88 2.22
CA PHE A 44 4.31 -12.35 1.66
C PHE A 44 4.05 -13.85 1.91
N GLU A 45 5.08 -14.67 1.92
CA GLU A 45 4.95 -16.09 2.21
C GLU A 45 4.72 -16.38 3.69
N GLY A 46 5.38 -15.60 4.56
CA GLY A 46 5.27 -15.73 6.02
C GLY A 46 4.00 -15.11 6.63
N HIS A 47 3.32 -14.25 5.91
CA HIS A 47 2.10 -13.58 6.38
C HIS A 47 0.84 -14.23 5.80
N HIS A 48 -0.19 -14.36 6.65
CA HIS A 48 -1.55 -14.70 6.22
C HIS A 48 -2.20 -13.51 5.48
N ILE A 49 -1.63 -13.14 4.35
CA ILE A 49 -2.22 -12.15 3.46
C ILE A 49 -3.29 -12.84 2.64
N ALA A 50 -4.49 -12.27 2.58
CA ALA A 50 -5.55 -12.73 1.72
C ALA A 50 -5.18 -12.46 0.23
N ARG A 51 -4.26 -13.26 -0.33
CA ARG A 51 -3.64 -13.06 -1.65
C ARG A 51 -4.66 -12.81 -2.76
N LYS A 52 -5.80 -13.53 -2.70
CA LYS A 52 -6.88 -13.34 -3.67
C LYS A 52 -7.49 -11.95 -3.56
N LYS A 53 -7.81 -11.50 -2.34
CA LYS A 53 -8.38 -10.17 -2.09
C LYS A 53 -7.41 -9.07 -2.49
N PHE A 54 -6.13 -9.20 -2.12
CA PHE A 54 -5.07 -8.28 -2.52
C PHE A 54 -4.95 -8.15 -4.05
N ARG A 55 -4.95 -9.28 -4.76
CA ARG A 55 -4.90 -9.28 -6.24
C ARG A 55 -6.11 -8.61 -6.85
N ASN A 56 -7.30 -8.91 -6.34
CA ASN A 56 -8.54 -8.31 -6.81
C ASN A 56 -8.55 -6.80 -6.57
N GLU A 57 -8.13 -6.35 -5.39
CA GLU A 57 -8.03 -4.94 -5.06
C GLU A 57 -7.05 -4.21 -5.97
N LEU A 58 -5.85 -4.75 -6.15
CA LEU A 58 -4.85 -4.16 -7.03
C LEU A 58 -5.37 -4.06 -8.48
N HIS A 59 -6.08 -5.09 -8.96
CA HIS A 59 -6.68 -5.08 -10.29
C HIS A 59 -7.71 -3.96 -10.44
N LEU A 60 -8.60 -3.78 -9.47
CA LEU A 60 -9.57 -2.69 -9.44
C LEU A 60 -8.89 -1.32 -9.39
N PHE A 61 -7.82 -1.17 -8.60
CA PHE A 61 -7.02 0.05 -8.56
C PHE A 61 -6.43 0.39 -9.94
N MET A 62 -5.83 -0.60 -10.60
CA MET A 62 -5.23 -0.41 -11.92
C MET A 62 -6.25 -0.06 -13.01
N GLN A 63 -7.49 -0.49 -12.85
CA GLN A 63 -8.60 -0.13 -13.74
C GLN A 63 -9.20 1.25 -13.44
N GLY A 64 -8.75 1.93 -12.39
CA GLY A 64 -9.33 3.19 -11.94
C GLY A 64 -10.73 3.03 -11.33
N GLU A 65 -11.11 1.81 -10.89
CA GLU A 65 -12.43 1.56 -10.33
C GLU A 65 -12.63 2.31 -9.01
N ARG A 66 -13.71 3.07 -8.91
CA ARG A 66 -14.02 3.89 -7.75
C ARG A 66 -15.31 3.50 -7.05
N GLN A 67 -16.14 2.65 -7.66
CA GLN A 67 -17.40 2.22 -7.06
C GLN A 67 -17.13 1.18 -5.96
N VAL A 68 -17.49 1.50 -4.72
CA VAL A 68 -17.30 0.62 -3.56
C VAL A 68 -18.00 -0.73 -3.75
N GLU A 69 -19.13 -0.75 -4.43
CA GLU A 69 -19.85 -1.99 -4.76
C GLU A 69 -18.99 -2.99 -5.53
N LYS A 70 -18.15 -2.52 -6.46
CA LYS A 70 -17.25 -3.40 -7.22
C LYS A 70 -16.19 -4.07 -6.33
N TYR A 71 -15.73 -3.37 -5.30
CA TYR A 71 -14.84 -3.95 -4.29
C TYR A 71 -15.57 -5.01 -3.46
N ARG A 72 -16.80 -4.74 -3.07
CA ARG A 72 -17.64 -5.70 -2.32
C ARG A 72 -17.92 -6.95 -3.14
N GLU A 73 -18.28 -6.83 -4.42
CA GLU A 73 -18.44 -7.95 -5.36
C GLU A 73 -17.16 -8.79 -5.48
N ALA A 74 -16.00 -8.17 -5.38
CA ALA A 74 -14.69 -8.83 -5.39
C ALA A 74 -14.28 -9.43 -4.01
N GLY A 75 -15.16 -9.37 -3.02
CA GLY A 75 -14.92 -9.87 -1.67
C GLY A 75 -14.11 -8.92 -0.77
N ILE A 76 -14.06 -7.64 -1.11
CA ILE A 76 -13.31 -6.61 -0.40
C ILE A 76 -14.31 -5.69 0.29
N ASN A 77 -14.32 -5.67 1.62
CA ASN A 77 -15.31 -4.94 2.42
C ASN A 77 -14.72 -3.81 3.29
N TRP A 78 -13.40 -3.65 3.30
CA TRP A 78 -12.78 -2.60 4.12
C TRP A 78 -12.94 -1.18 3.58
N TRP A 79 -13.52 -1.01 2.38
CA TRP A 79 -13.88 0.28 1.82
C TRP A 79 -15.34 0.68 2.06
N ASP A 80 -16.14 -0.16 2.71
CA ASP A 80 -17.58 0.08 2.93
C ASP A 80 -17.88 1.37 3.71
N TYR A 81 -16.94 1.83 4.53
CA TYR A 81 -17.06 3.10 5.27
C TYR A 81 -16.90 4.35 4.39
N CYS A 82 -16.42 4.21 3.15
CA CYS A 82 -16.21 5.33 2.23
C CYS A 82 -17.49 5.78 1.49
N GLY A 83 -18.63 5.15 1.76
CA GLY A 83 -19.87 5.40 1.01
C GLY A 83 -19.93 4.62 -0.29
N SER A 84 -20.48 5.21 -1.36
CA SER A 84 -20.66 4.51 -2.66
C SER A 84 -19.49 4.67 -3.63
N ILE A 85 -18.69 5.72 -3.46
CA ILE A 85 -17.59 6.07 -4.36
C ILE A 85 -16.34 6.41 -3.56
N LEU A 86 -15.21 5.83 -3.96
CA LEU A 86 -13.90 6.17 -3.41
C LEU A 86 -13.45 7.55 -3.93
N VAL A 87 -13.25 8.48 -3.00
CA VAL A 87 -12.74 9.83 -3.29
C VAL A 87 -11.31 9.93 -2.77
N ASN A 88 -10.42 10.59 -3.51
CA ASN A 88 -9.00 10.73 -3.15
C ASN A 88 -8.33 9.39 -2.80
N SER A 89 -8.55 8.40 -3.63
CA SER A 89 -8.08 7.03 -3.44
C SER A 89 -7.11 6.60 -4.54
N TYR A 90 -6.40 5.51 -4.32
CA TYR A 90 -5.43 4.97 -5.28
C TYR A 90 -5.97 4.81 -6.70
N PRO A 91 -7.19 4.31 -6.95
CA PRO A 91 -7.72 4.19 -8.31
C PRO A 91 -7.69 5.49 -9.11
N THR A 92 -7.97 6.62 -8.46
CA THR A 92 -7.96 7.95 -9.10
C THR A 92 -6.58 8.32 -9.66
N TYR A 93 -5.52 7.81 -9.06
CA TYR A 93 -4.14 8.14 -9.45
C TYR A 93 -3.53 7.14 -10.41
N PHE A 94 -4.02 5.90 -10.42
CA PHE A 94 -3.56 4.88 -11.38
C PHE A 94 -3.89 5.25 -12.82
N GLU A 95 -4.90 6.07 -13.07
CA GLU A 95 -5.21 6.61 -14.40
C GLU A 95 -4.05 7.47 -14.96
N LYS A 96 -3.25 8.07 -14.10
CA LYS A 96 -2.10 8.89 -14.46
C LYS A 96 -0.84 8.06 -14.76
N LEU A 97 -0.85 6.77 -14.42
CA LEU A 97 0.32 5.90 -14.55
C LEU A 97 0.67 5.57 -16.01
N PRO A 98 -0.28 5.19 -16.90
CA PRO A 98 0.05 4.88 -18.28
C PRO A 98 0.74 6.05 -19.03
N PRO A 99 0.27 7.30 -18.98
CA PRO A 99 0.98 8.42 -19.60
C PRO A 99 2.40 8.64 -19.06
N LEU A 100 2.62 8.38 -17.76
CA LEU A 100 3.95 8.48 -17.15
C LEU A 100 4.88 7.38 -17.68
N ILE A 101 4.39 6.14 -17.77
CA ILE A 101 5.14 5.00 -18.32
C ILE A 101 5.52 5.29 -19.78
N ASP A 102 4.60 5.77 -20.58
CA ASP A 102 4.83 6.13 -22.00
C ASP A 102 5.92 7.20 -22.11
N LYS A 103 5.88 8.21 -21.23
CA LYS A 103 6.91 9.25 -21.17
C LYS A 103 8.28 8.68 -20.84
N ILE A 104 8.37 7.82 -19.82
CA ILE A 104 9.64 7.15 -19.43
C ILE A 104 10.18 6.32 -20.60
N ASN A 105 9.34 5.53 -21.25
CA ASN A 105 9.72 4.67 -22.36
C ASN A 105 10.22 5.47 -23.57
N ARG A 106 9.61 6.62 -23.84
CA ARG A 106 9.98 7.51 -24.94
C ARG A 106 11.29 8.23 -24.68
N GLU A 107 11.46 8.77 -23.48
CA GLU A 107 12.63 9.59 -23.14
C GLU A 107 13.85 8.75 -22.78
N LYS A 108 13.68 7.55 -22.24
CA LYS A 108 14.75 6.58 -21.87
C LYS A 108 15.89 7.19 -21.05
N ARG A 109 15.60 8.15 -20.21
CA ARG A 109 16.58 8.84 -19.37
C ARG A 109 16.04 9.03 -17.95
N ASN A 110 16.94 9.19 -17.00
CA ASN A 110 16.56 9.58 -15.64
C ASN A 110 16.11 11.06 -15.63
N SER A 111 14.98 11.33 -15.03
CA SER A 111 14.45 12.67 -14.91
C SER A 111 13.71 12.86 -13.60
N LYS A 112 13.96 13.99 -12.93
CA LYS A 112 13.18 14.43 -11.76
C LYS A 112 11.71 14.78 -12.09
N ASN A 113 11.37 14.82 -13.38
CA ASN A 113 10.01 15.11 -13.85
C ASN A 113 9.15 13.85 -13.96
N TYR A 114 9.68 12.66 -13.63
CA TYR A 114 8.91 11.42 -13.54
C TYR A 114 8.30 11.30 -12.15
N VAL A 115 7.21 12.02 -11.93
CA VAL A 115 6.52 12.09 -10.64
C VAL A 115 5.05 11.72 -10.82
N LEU A 116 4.59 10.80 -9.99
CA LEU A 116 3.18 10.48 -9.83
C LEU A 116 2.70 11.08 -8.50
N PHE A 117 1.82 12.06 -8.58
CA PHE A 117 1.18 12.61 -7.39
C PHE A 117 0.03 11.73 -6.95
N LEU A 118 0.09 11.27 -5.70
CA LEU A 118 -0.94 10.42 -5.08
C LEU A 118 -2.03 11.23 -4.35
N PHE A 119 -1.87 12.53 -4.28
CA PHE A 119 -2.85 13.43 -3.67
C PHE A 119 -3.11 14.59 -4.61
N ASP A 120 -4.36 14.94 -4.80
CA ASP A 120 -4.69 16.19 -5.45
C ASP A 120 -4.46 17.32 -4.45
N CYS A 121 -3.64 18.30 -4.83
CA CYS A 121 -3.60 19.56 -4.11
C CYS A 121 -4.95 20.26 -4.36
N VAL A 122 -5.77 20.33 -3.35
CA VAL A 122 -6.99 21.13 -3.37
C VAL A 122 -6.61 22.58 -3.12
#